data_d7e6927311f31153667e7f97fd5d9540
#
_entry.id   d7e6927311f31153667e7f97fd5d9540
#
_cell.length_a   1.000
_cell.length_b   1.000
_cell.length_c   1.000
_cell.angle_alpha   90.00
_cell.angle_beta   90.00
_cell.angle_gamma   90.00
#
_symmetry.space_group_name_H-M   'P 1'
#
loop_
_entity.id
_entity.type
_entity.pdbx_description
1 polymer ?
#
loop_
_entity_poly.entity_id
_entity_poly.type
_entity_poly.pdbx_seq_one_letter_code
_entity_poly.pdbx_strand_id
1 'polypeptide(L)'
;MECGLQWKDITCWDEVPRLTLTHEETLEAAIPDYCPDMGRVVEASGTLCLRSITARSGSLELKGTVRVTVLYTSEESVGLRSLTQAVPFVCTAENRPLAACQVLWAAGRLLLCEAQALTPRRLSLRLMPEWTVCGYTCTTVQLCCGVEEDPALRLRRREHELYMTAAMAERECAVAGEVTVPAGQPAPEDLLLCRLYPQVASCQLVGAKLLVKGELTLCALYRCQQQKLHTYTAAVPFSQIVDSPAGGEEGDVAARVQLICGEARLLRTEESSGFSVSAELRLLLRITRKETVSCVTDLYSTHCGTKLETTERSLPLAPERPVRQEAVQHLDFGRQRPFVFVTDTACAPSAGEDGTPCADVRMRLLYLDEEEAPAVTEKMAQLPLGEGEVCTLCGAPEVAFTGSGCDLRQAVAVSPAAVPRETLSTVSAVQCLPEQENARRPSLVMRRLAPGETLWDAAKQYRTDEELIRAVNQLEEGTAPDKMLLIPRVR
;
A
#
# COMPACT_ATOMS: atom_id res chain seq x y z
N MET A 1 36.19 -14.93 30.37
CA MET A 1 35.06 -15.86 30.34
C MET A 1 33.96 -15.15 29.56
N GLU A 2 33.43 -15.77 28.53
CA GLU A 2 32.27 -15.22 27.81
C GLU A 2 31.01 -15.61 28.59
N CYS A 3 30.15 -14.64 28.85
CA CYS A 3 28.84 -14.91 29.45
C CYS A 3 27.89 -15.34 28.35
N GLY A 4 27.15 -16.44 28.55
CA GLY A 4 26.12 -16.89 27.61
C GLY A 4 24.97 -15.87 27.52
N LEU A 5 24.80 -15.24 26.33
CA LEU A 5 23.69 -14.36 26.07
C LEU A 5 22.46 -15.15 25.60
N GLN A 6 21.28 -14.79 26.10
CA GLN A 6 20.02 -15.35 25.66
C GLN A 6 19.40 -14.45 24.61
N TRP A 7 19.02 -15.04 23.48
CA TRP A 7 18.50 -14.32 22.32
C TRP A 7 17.01 -14.63 22.12
N LYS A 8 16.26 -13.62 21.76
CA LYS A 8 14.88 -13.75 21.28
C LYS A 8 14.83 -13.36 19.81
N ASP A 9 14.27 -14.23 19.01
CA ASP A 9 14.00 -13.99 17.60
C ASP A 9 12.70 -13.23 17.44
N ILE A 10 12.76 -12.09 16.79
CA ILE A 10 11.59 -11.26 16.42
C ILE A 10 11.43 -11.35 14.91
N THR A 11 10.35 -12.00 14.49
CA THR A 11 10.00 -12.09 13.08
C THR A 11 9.15 -10.90 12.69
N CYS A 12 9.54 -10.19 11.63
CA CYS A 12 8.87 -9.02 11.11
C CYS A 12 8.87 -8.98 9.58
N TRP A 13 7.88 -8.31 9.00
CA TRP A 13 7.81 -8.06 7.57
C TRP A 13 8.31 -6.66 7.26
N ASP A 14 9.29 -6.56 6.37
CA ASP A 14 9.87 -5.30 5.92
C ASP A 14 9.52 -5.02 4.47
N GLU A 15 9.35 -3.75 4.13
CA GLU A 15 9.12 -3.31 2.76
C GLU A 15 10.46 -2.92 2.12
N VAL A 16 10.74 -3.50 0.98
CA VAL A 16 11.91 -3.17 0.17
C VAL A 16 11.63 -1.89 -0.63
N PRO A 17 12.64 -1.03 -0.88
CA PRO A 17 12.46 0.18 -1.67
C PRO A 17 11.74 -0.08 -2.99
N ARG A 18 10.78 0.79 -3.31
CA ARG A 18 9.93 0.68 -4.49
C ARG A 18 10.72 0.90 -5.77
N LEU A 19 10.31 0.22 -6.82
CA LEU A 19 10.85 0.38 -8.18
C LEU A 19 9.75 0.87 -9.10
N THR A 20 10.02 1.93 -9.83
CA THR A 20 9.12 2.41 -10.90
C THR A 20 9.67 1.99 -12.25
N LEU A 21 8.82 1.38 -13.08
CA LEU A 21 9.13 0.88 -14.40
C LEU A 21 8.17 1.50 -15.40
N THR A 22 8.69 2.05 -16.48
CA THR A 22 7.91 2.57 -17.59
C THR A 22 8.21 1.75 -18.83
N HIS A 23 7.21 1.45 -19.61
CA HIS A 23 7.34 0.68 -20.85
C HIS A 23 6.48 1.32 -21.95
N GLU A 24 6.94 1.27 -23.19
CA GLU A 24 6.19 1.77 -24.35
C GLU A 24 5.83 0.61 -25.25
N GLU A 25 4.56 0.53 -25.64
CA GLU A 25 4.05 -0.45 -26.58
C GLU A 25 3.32 0.27 -27.72
N THR A 26 3.57 -0.19 -28.93
CA THR A 26 2.89 0.28 -30.14
C THR A 26 2.31 -0.92 -30.88
N LEU A 27 1.03 -0.84 -31.26
CA LEU A 27 0.34 -1.88 -32.00
C LEU A 27 -0.39 -1.27 -33.19
N GLU A 28 -0.17 -1.82 -34.38
CA GLU A 28 -1.07 -1.60 -35.51
C GLU A 28 -2.06 -2.77 -35.60
N ALA A 29 -3.35 -2.44 -35.66
CA ALA A 29 -4.43 -3.41 -35.72
C ALA A 29 -5.36 -3.14 -36.90
N ALA A 30 -5.85 -4.21 -37.53
CA ALA A 30 -6.94 -4.12 -38.49
C ALA A 30 -8.28 -4.01 -37.73
N ILE A 31 -9.19 -3.21 -38.27
CA ILE A 31 -10.55 -3.10 -37.77
C ILE A 31 -11.34 -4.30 -38.30
N PRO A 32 -12.02 -5.09 -37.43
CA PRO A 32 -12.79 -6.26 -37.83
C PRO A 32 -13.91 -5.89 -38.81
N ASP A 33 -14.24 -6.80 -39.73
CA ASP A 33 -15.23 -6.56 -40.80
C ASP A 33 -16.64 -6.27 -40.30
N TYR A 34 -16.98 -6.72 -39.10
CA TYR A 34 -18.28 -6.41 -38.46
C TYR A 34 -18.36 -5.02 -37.86
N CYS A 35 -17.25 -4.28 -37.78
CA CYS A 35 -17.21 -2.90 -37.35
C CYS A 35 -17.33 -1.99 -38.57
N PRO A 36 -18.10 -0.86 -38.49
CA PRO A 36 -18.13 0.15 -39.53
C PRO A 36 -16.77 0.83 -39.67
N ASP A 37 -16.53 1.42 -40.83
CA ASP A 37 -15.31 2.15 -41.11
C ASP A 37 -15.09 3.30 -40.13
N MET A 38 -13.84 3.43 -39.66
CA MET A 38 -13.45 4.45 -38.68
C MET A 38 -13.27 5.78 -39.38
N GLY A 39 -14.12 6.75 -39.04
CA GLY A 39 -13.96 8.12 -39.47
C GLY A 39 -13.04 8.90 -38.53
N ARG A 40 -13.51 9.24 -37.33
CA ARG A 40 -12.76 9.99 -36.33
C ARG A 40 -12.68 9.22 -35.00
N VAL A 41 -11.46 9.09 -34.49
CA VAL A 41 -11.25 8.66 -33.11
C VAL A 41 -11.66 9.77 -32.14
N VAL A 42 -12.50 9.44 -31.17
CA VAL A 42 -12.99 10.37 -30.15
C VAL A 42 -12.18 10.20 -28.88
N GLU A 43 -11.98 8.92 -28.44
CA GLU A 43 -11.31 8.59 -27.18
C GLU A 43 -10.60 7.24 -27.27
N ALA A 44 -9.47 7.14 -26.60
CA ALA A 44 -8.80 5.87 -26.34
C ALA A 44 -8.63 5.68 -24.83
N SER A 45 -9.20 4.64 -24.28
CA SER A 45 -9.24 4.37 -22.86
C SER A 45 -8.69 2.98 -22.57
N GLY A 46 -7.63 2.88 -21.77
CA GLY A 46 -6.95 1.63 -21.49
C GLY A 46 -7.23 1.12 -20.06
N THR A 47 -7.33 -0.20 -19.91
CA THR A 47 -7.35 -0.89 -18.62
C THR A 47 -6.14 -1.81 -18.52
N LEU A 48 -5.33 -1.62 -17.48
CA LEU A 48 -4.17 -2.46 -17.22
C LEU A 48 -4.61 -3.77 -16.58
N CYS A 49 -4.22 -4.89 -17.18
CA CYS A 49 -4.49 -6.25 -16.72
C CYS A 49 -3.15 -6.94 -16.39
N LEU A 50 -2.70 -6.83 -15.15
CA LEU A 50 -1.45 -7.47 -14.72
C LEU A 50 -1.68 -8.92 -14.32
N ARG A 51 -1.23 -9.86 -15.16
CA ARG A 51 -1.42 -11.31 -14.96
C ARG A 51 -0.43 -11.89 -13.95
N SER A 52 0.84 -11.52 -14.06
CA SER A 52 1.87 -12.08 -13.19
C SER A 52 3.00 -11.11 -12.90
N ILE A 53 3.55 -11.25 -11.71
CA ILE A 53 4.83 -10.67 -11.30
C ILE A 53 5.71 -11.86 -10.94
N THR A 54 6.83 -12.05 -11.64
CA THR A 54 7.76 -13.15 -11.37
C THR A 54 9.15 -12.61 -11.09
N ALA A 55 9.78 -13.19 -10.06
CA ALA A 55 11.15 -12.90 -9.70
C ALA A 55 12.05 -14.08 -10.09
N ARG A 56 13.11 -13.83 -10.86
CA ARG A 56 14.06 -14.86 -11.28
C ARG A 56 15.47 -14.29 -11.31
N SER A 57 16.42 -14.97 -10.65
CA SER A 57 17.86 -14.69 -10.76
C SER A 57 18.25 -13.21 -10.58
N GLY A 58 17.53 -12.49 -9.70
CA GLY A 58 17.80 -11.07 -9.42
C GLY A 58 17.10 -10.08 -10.35
N SER A 59 16.21 -10.56 -11.24
CA SER A 59 15.37 -9.73 -12.09
C SER A 59 13.88 -9.94 -11.79
N LEU A 60 13.08 -8.94 -12.12
CA LEU A 60 11.64 -8.96 -12.10
C LEU A 60 11.08 -8.98 -13.52
N GLU A 61 10.03 -9.73 -13.73
CA GLU A 61 9.27 -9.77 -14.97
C GLU A 61 7.79 -9.54 -14.66
N LEU A 62 7.20 -8.50 -15.23
CA LEU A 62 5.77 -8.19 -15.18
C LEU A 62 5.16 -8.54 -16.54
N LYS A 63 4.14 -9.39 -16.52
CA LYS A 63 3.41 -9.79 -17.74
C LYS A 63 1.93 -9.48 -17.62
N GLY A 64 1.37 -8.98 -18.70
CA GLY A 64 -0.04 -8.69 -18.76
C GLY A 64 -0.52 -8.23 -20.12
N THR A 65 -1.65 -7.55 -20.07
CA THR A 65 -2.30 -7.01 -21.27
C THR A 65 -2.89 -5.64 -20.95
N VAL A 66 -2.74 -4.68 -21.84
CA VAL A 66 -3.53 -3.46 -21.81
C VAL A 66 -4.76 -3.69 -22.68
N ARG A 67 -5.93 -3.67 -22.08
CA ARG A 67 -7.19 -3.69 -22.84
C ARG A 67 -7.56 -2.27 -23.20
N VAL A 68 -7.46 -1.93 -24.49
CA VAL A 68 -7.75 -0.58 -25.00
C VAL A 68 -9.10 -0.58 -25.65
N THR A 69 -9.99 0.30 -25.20
CA THR A 69 -11.27 0.57 -25.88
C THR A 69 -11.16 1.91 -26.60
N VAL A 70 -11.32 1.88 -27.89
CA VAL A 70 -11.31 3.05 -28.77
C VAL A 70 -12.75 3.43 -29.10
N LEU A 71 -13.15 4.64 -28.75
CA LEU A 71 -14.43 5.23 -29.12
C LEU A 71 -14.23 6.06 -30.38
N TYR A 72 -15.07 5.83 -31.40
CA TYR A 72 -14.94 6.51 -32.70
C TYR A 72 -16.29 6.79 -33.33
N THR A 73 -16.31 7.73 -34.28
CA THR A 73 -17.46 7.99 -35.17
C THR A 73 -17.17 7.45 -36.54
N SER A 74 -18.21 7.01 -37.25
CA SER A 74 -18.14 6.50 -38.62
C SER A 74 -19.01 7.38 -39.51
N GLU A 75 -18.60 7.55 -40.76
CA GLU A 75 -19.45 8.23 -41.79
C GLU A 75 -20.60 7.34 -42.25
N GLU A 76 -20.46 6.01 -42.12
CA GLU A 76 -21.44 5.01 -42.55
C GLU A 76 -22.55 4.78 -41.52
N SER A 77 -22.35 5.17 -40.26
CA SER A 77 -23.27 4.87 -39.16
C SER A 77 -23.40 6.03 -38.18
N VAL A 78 -24.61 6.29 -37.74
CA VAL A 78 -24.91 7.35 -36.75
C VAL A 78 -24.46 6.90 -35.36
N GLY A 79 -23.90 7.84 -34.60
CA GLY A 79 -23.56 7.71 -33.19
C GLY A 79 -22.16 7.17 -32.95
N LEU A 80 -21.82 7.11 -31.66
CA LEU A 80 -20.53 6.63 -31.16
C LEU A 80 -20.44 5.10 -31.28
N ARG A 81 -19.28 4.61 -31.66
CA ARG A 81 -18.92 3.18 -31.76
C ARG A 81 -17.75 2.87 -30.88
N SER A 82 -17.56 1.62 -30.57
CA SER A 82 -16.40 1.17 -29.80
C SER A 82 -15.72 -0.02 -30.45
N LEU A 83 -14.39 -0.05 -30.30
CA LEU A 83 -13.54 -1.17 -30.67
C LEU A 83 -12.62 -1.48 -29.49
N THR A 84 -12.57 -2.72 -29.05
CA THR A 84 -11.65 -3.15 -27.99
C THR A 84 -10.53 -4.01 -28.56
N GLN A 85 -9.28 -3.62 -28.22
CA GLN A 85 -8.06 -4.33 -28.57
C GLN A 85 -7.28 -4.72 -27.32
N ALA A 86 -6.64 -5.90 -27.36
CA ALA A 86 -5.78 -6.39 -26.30
C ALA A 86 -4.32 -6.29 -26.74
N VAL A 87 -3.55 -5.45 -26.06
CA VAL A 87 -2.12 -5.25 -26.33
C VAL A 87 -1.31 -5.94 -25.24
N PRO A 88 -0.63 -7.06 -25.51
CA PRO A 88 0.20 -7.73 -24.52
C PRO A 88 1.43 -6.88 -24.22
N PHE A 89 1.93 -6.95 -22.98
CA PHE A 89 3.18 -6.33 -22.59
C PHE A 89 4.02 -7.29 -21.73
N VAL A 90 5.34 -7.08 -21.78
CA VAL A 90 6.31 -7.73 -20.90
C VAL A 90 7.33 -6.69 -20.47
N CYS A 91 7.34 -6.34 -19.20
CA CYS A 91 8.32 -5.42 -18.61
C CYS A 91 9.32 -6.22 -17.77
N THR A 92 10.60 -5.99 -17.96
CA THR A 92 11.66 -6.63 -17.18
C THR A 92 12.56 -5.58 -16.54
N ALA A 93 13.03 -5.85 -15.31
CA ALA A 93 14.00 -5.00 -14.64
C ALA A 93 14.94 -5.82 -13.76
N GLU A 94 16.19 -5.44 -13.70
CA GLU A 94 17.15 -5.99 -12.74
C GLU A 94 16.96 -5.28 -11.39
N ASN A 95 16.55 -6.02 -10.37
CA ASN A 95 16.45 -5.53 -9.00
C ASN A 95 16.56 -6.71 -8.04
N ARG A 96 17.76 -6.98 -7.55
CA ARG A 96 18.04 -8.10 -6.66
C ARG A 96 17.25 -8.05 -5.34
N PRO A 97 17.14 -6.89 -4.64
CA PRO A 97 16.35 -6.81 -3.42
C PRO A 97 14.88 -7.19 -3.62
N LEU A 98 14.21 -6.63 -4.63
CA LEU A 98 12.82 -6.97 -4.93
C LEU A 98 12.66 -8.43 -5.40
N ALA A 99 13.62 -8.95 -6.17
CA ALA A 99 13.60 -10.33 -6.63
C ALA A 99 13.75 -11.36 -5.50
N ALA A 100 14.22 -10.95 -4.32
CA ALA A 100 14.34 -11.80 -3.12
C ALA A 100 13.10 -11.75 -2.21
N CYS A 101 12.10 -10.91 -2.52
CA CYS A 101 10.89 -10.77 -1.70
C CYS A 101 9.96 -11.98 -1.81
N GLN A 102 9.28 -12.30 -0.71
CA GLN A 102 8.27 -13.36 -0.64
C GLN A 102 6.92 -12.91 -1.20
N VAL A 103 6.60 -11.61 -1.07
CA VAL A 103 5.36 -11.03 -1.59
C VAL A 103 5.72 -9.83 -2.46
N LEU A 104 5.19 -9.79 -3.67
CA LEU A 104 5.36 -8.68 -4.61
C LEU A 104 4.01 -8.06 -4.93
N TRP A 105 3.96 -6.75 -4.98
CA TRP A 105 2.77 -6.00 -5.35
C TRP A 105 3.13 -4.92 -6.36
N ALA A 106 2.37 -4.82 -7.45
CA ALA A 106 2.58 -3.76 -8.43
C ALA A 106 1.28 -3.00 -8.67
N ALA A 107 1.34 -1.68 -8.53
CA ALA A 107 0.30 -0.76 -8.95
C ALA A 107 0.69 -0.14 -10.30
N GLY A 108 -0.23 -0.15 -11.25
CA GLY A 108 0.02 0.38 -12.60
C GLY A 108 -0.88 1.55 -12.92
N ARG A 109 -0.38 2.46 -13.76
CA ARG A 109 -1.16 3.53 -14.41
C ARG A 109 -0.73 3.68 -15.87
N LEU A 110 -1.62 4.21 -16.70
CA LEU A 110 -1.28 4.59 -18.07
C LEU A 110 -0.87 6.05 -18.10
N LEU A 111 0.39 6.32 -18.48
CA LEU A 111 0.86 7.67 -18.75
C LEU A 111 0.34 8.16 -20.08
N LEU A 112 0.24 7.26 -21.07
CA LEU A 112 -0.24 7.52 -22.40
C LEU A 112 -1.14 6.38 -22.87
N CYS A 113 -2.27 6.73 -23.47
CA CYS A 113 -3.14 5.82 -24.21
C CYS A 113 -3.70 6.60 -25.41
N GLU A 114 -3.10 6.42 -26.56
CA GLU A 114 -3.47 7.10 -27.80
C GLU A 114 -3.87 6.11 -28.87
N ALA A 115 -4.83 6.52 -29.67
CA ALA A 115 -5.29 5.79 -30.84
C ALA A 115 -5.39 6.72 -32.03
N GLN A 116 -4.88 6.30 -33.17
CA GLN A 116 -4.94 7.04 -34.42
C GLN A 116 -5.41 6.13 -35.54
N ALA A 117 -6.42 6.59 -36.29
CA ALA A 117 -6.83 5.94 -37.53
C ALA A 117 -5.76 6.19 -38.60
N LEU A 118 -5.09 5.15 -39.06
CA LEU A 118 -4.16 5.23 -40.21
C LEU A 118 -4.92 5.17 -41.53
N THR A 119 -5.96 4.37 -41.59
CA THR A 119 -6.94 4.30 -42.67
C THR A 119 -8.30 3.97 -42.04
N PRO A 120 -9.42 4.06 -42.78
CA PRO A 120 -10.71 3.65 -42.22
C PRO A 120 -10.77 2.23 -41.66
N ARG A 121 -9.83 1.36 -42.07
CA ARG A 121 -9.74 -0.07 -41.63
C ARG A 121 -8.49 -0.41 -40.87
N ARG A 122 -7.62 0.54 -40.50
CA ARG A 122 -6.39 0.32 -39.76
C ARG A 122 -6.21 1.36 -38.67
N LEU A 123 -5.86 0.87 -37.50
CA LEU A 123 -5.68 1.65 -36.29
C LEU A 123 -4.24 1.48 -35.78
N SER A 124 -3.61 2.56 -35.34
CA SER A 124 -2.39 2.55 -34.55
C SER A 124 -2.71 2.89 -33.11
N LEU A 125 -2.19 2.10 -32.17
CA LEU A 125 -2.27 2.30 -30.73
C LEU A 125 -0.87 2.57 -30.19
N ARG A 126 -0.74 3.57 -29.34
CA ARG A 126 0.48 3.89 -28.61
C ARG A 126 0.18 3.95 -27.11
N LEU A 127 0.86 3.14 -26.31
CA LEU A 127 0.58 2.94 -24.91
C LEU A 127 1.85 3.09 -24.10
N MET A 128 1.75 3.73 -22.93
CA MET A 128 2.86 3.85 -22.00
C MET A 128 2.39 3.47 -20.58
N PRO A 129 2.38 2.17 -20.24
CA PRO A 129 2.15 1.73 -18.88
C PRO A 129 3.34 2.06 -17.98
N GLU A 130 3.06 2.55 -16.78
CA GLU A 130 4.00 2.72 -15.69
C GLU A 130 3.58 1.83 -14.52
N TRP A 131 4.54 1.12 -13.93
CA TRP A 131 4.34 0.22 -12.81
C TRP A 131 5.19 0.65 -11.63
N THR A 132 4.58 0.79 -10.46
CA THR A 132 5.29 0.91 -9.19
C THR A 132 5.23 -0.43 -8.47
N VAL A 133 6.37 -1.09 -8.36
CA VAL A 133 6.52 -2.40 -7.71
C VAL A 133 7.06 -2.21 -6.31
N CYS A 134 6.41 -2.77 -5.31
CA CYS A 134 6.89 -2.92 -3.96
C CYS A 134 7.00 -4.40 -3.60
N GLY A 135 7.96 -4.74 -2.76
CA GLY A 135 8.20 -6.09 -2.29
C GLY A 135 8.23 -6.13 -0.77
N TYR A 136 7.79 -7.26 -0.23
CA TYR A 136 7.79 -7.50 1.21
C TYR A 136 8.59 -8.75 1.51
N THR A 137 9.47 -8.65 2.51
CA THR A 137 10.32 -9.75 2.95
C THR A 137 10.12 -10.01 4.43
N CYS A 138 10.00 -11.29 4.79
CA CYS A 138 9.95 -11.73 6.17
C CYS A 138 11.38 -11.87 6.68
N THR A 139 11.75 -11.10 7.70
CA THR A 139 13.09 -11.09 8.30
C THR A 139 13.01 -11.43 9.78
N THR A 140 14.08 -12.00 10.31
CA THR A 140 14.22 -12.28 11.74
C THR A 140 15.34 -11.43 12.32
N VAL A 141 15.01 -10.66 13.36
CA VAL A 141 15.96 -9.82 14.08
C VAL A 141 16.19 -10.43 15.46
N GLN A 142 17.44 -10.64 15.82
CA GLN A 142 17.83 -11.20 17.12
C GLN A 142 18.09 -10.07 18.11
N LEU A 143 17.44 -10.14 19.28
CA LEU A 143 17.62 -9.21 20.40
C LEU A 143 18.04 -9.98 21.64
N CYS A 144 19.04 -9.47 22.35
CA CYS A 144 19.44 -10.04 23.63
C CYS A 144 18.35 -9.76 24.66
N CYS A 145 17.70 -10.79 25.16
CA CYS A 145 16.63 -10.71 26.16
C CYS A 145 17.09 -11.11 27.58
N GLY A 146 18.27 -11.69 27.71
CA GLY A 146 18.81 -12.15 29.00
C GLY A 146 20.25 -12.63 28.88
N VAL A 147 20.73 -13.16 30.00
CA VAL A 147 21.98 -13.89 30.09
C VAL A 147 21.71 -15.17 30.84
N GLU A 148 22.60 -16.15 30.74
CA GLU A 148 22.58 -17.34 31.57
C GLU A 148 22.60 -16.95 33.05
N GLU A 149 21.94 -17.74 33.90
CA GLU A 149 21.82 -17.44 35.33
C GLU A 149 23.21 -17.35 36.00
N ASP A 150 23.62 -16.13 36.29
CA ASP A 150 24.79 -15.80 37.11
C ASP A 150 24.35 -14.76 38.15
N PRO A 151 24.38 -15.12 39.46
CA PRO A 151 23.94 -14.22 40.51
C PRO A 151 24.80 -12.98 40.65
N ALA A 152 25.99 -12.95 40.04
CA ALA A 152 26.85 -11.78 40.01
C ALA A 152 26.47 -10.74 38.89
N LEU A 153 25.64 -11.14 37.93
CA LEU A 153 25.26 -10.26 36.85
C LEU A 153 24.03 -9.41 37.19
N ARG A 154 24.09 -8.13 36.81
CA ARG A 154 23.00 -7.19 36.90
C ARG A 154 22.64 -6.72 35.50
N LEU A 155 21.36 -6.78 35.15
CA LEU A 155 20.85 -6.49 33.84
C LEU A 155 19.96 -5.26 33.86
N ARG A 156 20.18 -4.35 32.94
CA ARG A 156 19.25 -3.26 32.66
C ARG A 156 18.47 -3.62 31.42
N ARG A 157 17.16 -3.81 31.60
CA ARG A 157 16.23 -4.13 30.51
C ARG A 157 15.42 -2.91 30.15
N ARG A 158 15.04 -2.83 28.87
CA ARG A 158 14.07 -1.87 28.38
C ARG A 158 12.98 -2.62 27.65
N GLU A 159 11.75 -2.28 27.96
CA GLU A 159 10.58 -2.82 27.28
C GLU A 159 10.10 -1.84 26.23
N HIS A 160 9.76 -2.37 25.07
CA HIS A 160 9.22 -1.63 23.94
C HIS A 160 7.93 -2.29 23.50
N GLU A 161 6.89 -1.49 23.32
CA GLU A 161 5.65 -1.91 22.72
C GLU A 161 5.67 -1.56 21.24
N LEU A 162 5.76 -2.57 20.38
CA LEU A 162 5.90 -2.42 18.93
C LEU A 162 4.63 -2.90 18.24
N TYR A 163 4.10 -2.08 17.33
CA TYR A 163 2.99 -2.48 16.47
C TYR A 163 3.58 -2.87 15.12
N MET A 164 3.57 -4.18 14.81
CA MET A 164 4.34 -4.75 13.71
C MET A 164 3.47 -5.57 12.77
N THR A 165 3.90 -5.68 11.51
CA THR A 165 3.31 -6.63 10.58
C THR A 165 3.79 -8.04 10.92
N ALA A 166 2.86 -8.89 11.38
CA ALA A 166 3.12 -10.26 11.77
C ALA A 166 3.07 -11.24 10.59
N ALA A 167 2.13 -11.01 9.66
CA ALA A 167 1.97 -11.87 8.50
C ALA A 167 1.41 -11.13 7.29
N MET A 168 1.83 -11.57 6.11
CA MET A 168 1.34 -11.08 4.82
C MET A 168 1.12 -12.24 3.85
N ALA A 169 0.13 -12.10 2.98
CA ALA A 169 -0.10 -13.03 1.88
C ALA A 169 -0.81 -12.35 0.71
N GLU A 170 -0.57 -12.87 -0.48
CA GLU A 170 -1.31 -12.55 -1.69
C GLU A 170 -2.31 -13.68 -1.99
N ARG A 171 -3.50 -13.31 -2.44
CA ARG A 171 -4.55 -14.24 -2.88
C ARG A 171 -5.27 -13.69 -4.09
N GLU A 172 -5.67 -14.59 -4.99
CA GLU A 172 -6.50 -14.24 -6.13
C GLU A 172 -7.90 -14.80 -5.91
N CYS A 173 -8.90 -14.05 -6.37
CA CYS A 173 -10.30 -14.45 -6.31
C CYS A 173 -11.06 -13.94 -7.53
N ALA A 174 -12.13 -14.66 -7.90
CA ALA A 174 -13.04 -14.26 -8.94
C ALA A 174 -14.32 -13.66 -8.34
N VAL A 175 -14.83 -12.64 -9.00
CA VAL A 175 -16.12 -12.00 -8.69
C VAL A 175 -16.96 -11.99 -9.94
N ALA A 176 -18.21 -12.42 -9.82
CA ALA A 176 -19.19 -12.35 -10.90
C ALA A 176 -20.54 -11.89 -10.32
N GLY A 177 -21.30 -11.17 -11.12
CA GLY A 177 -22.63 -10.70 -10.75
C GLY A 177 -23.37 -10.10 -11.93
N GLU A 178 -24.65 -9.90 -11.73
CA GLU A 178 -25.54 -9.29 -12.71
C GLU A 178 -26.15 -8.04 -12.12
N VAL A 179 -26.22 -6.99 -12.93
CA VAL A 179 -26.83 -5.72 -12.57
C VAL A 179 -27.88 -5.34 -13.60
N THR A 180 -29.05 -4.96 -13.15
CA THR A 180 -30.20 -4.65 -14.00
C THR A 180 -30.36 -3.13 -14.09
N VAL A 181 -30.50 -2.61 -15.30
CA VAL A 181 -30.81 -1.20 -15.53
C VAL A 181 -32.29 -0.97 -15.12
N PRO A 182 -32.56 0.04 -14.26
CA PRO A 182 -33.95 0.31 -13.81
C PRO A 182 -34.89 0.63 -14.96
N ALA A 183 -36.16 0.25 -14.85
CA ALA A 183 -37.19 0.44 -15.87
C ALA A 183 -37.41 1.92 -16.31
N GLY A 184 -36.97 2.88 -15.48
CA GLY A 184 -37.02 4.32 -15.82
C GLY A 184 -35.86 4.81 -16.69
N GLN A 185 -34.87 3.97 -16.96
CA GLN A 185 -33.73 4.28 -17.83
C GLN A 185 -33.83 3.51 -19.15
N PRO A 186 -33.36 4.08 -20.28
CA PRO A 186 -33.37 3.38 -21.56
C PRO A 186 -32.56 2.09 -21.52
N ALA A 187 -33.12 1.04 -22.12
CA ALA A 187 -32.46 -0.26 -22.19
C ALA A 187 -31.18 -0.19 -23.03
N PRO A 188 -30.08 -0.82 -22.56
CA PRO A 188 -28.82 -0.84 -23.29
C PRO A 188 -28.91 -1.72 -24.54
N GLU A 189 -28.46 -1.17 -25.67
CA GLU A 189 -28.32 -1.90 -26.93
C GLU A 189 -26.87 -2.28 -27.20
N ASP A 190 -25.95 -1.36 -26.92
CA ASP A 190 -24.52 -1.53 -27.08
C ASP A 190 -23.79 -1.06 -25.85
N LEU A 191 -22.87 -1.84 -25.31
CA LEU A 191 -21.91 -1.41 -24.29
C LEU A 191 -20.68 -0.84 -25.01
N LEU A 192 -20.45 0.47 -24.87
CA LEU A 192 -19.37 1.17 -25.55
C LEU A 192 -18.06 1.17 -24.74
N LEU A 193 -18.16 1.40 -23.43
CA LEU A 193 -17.02 1.39 -22.53
C LEU A 193 -17.48 0.97 -21.14
N CYS A 194 -16.68 0.17 -20.46
CA CYS A 194 -16.89 -0.12 -19.04
C CYS A 194 -15.61 0.07 -18.24
N ARG A 195 -15.77 0.55 -17.00
CA ARG A 195 -14.74 0.64 -16.00
C ARG A 195 -15.17 -0.13 -14.76
N LEU A 196 -14.23 -0.86 -14.17
CA LEU A 196 -14.46 -1.66 -12.98
C LEU A 196 -13.52 -1.20 -11.88
N TYR A 197 -14.08 -0.84 -10.73
CA TYR A 197 -13.36 -0.32 -9.59
C TYR A 197 -13.61 -1.21 -8.37
N PRO A 198 -12.67 -2.10 -8.02
CA PRO A 198 -12.80 -2.91 -6.83
C PRO A 198 -12.47 -2.11 -5.58
N GLN A 199 -13.24 -2.28 -4.52
CA GLN A 199 -12.98 -1.67 -3.22
C GLN A 199 -13.27 -2.67 -2.10
N VAL A 200 -12.38 -2.74 -1.10
CA VAL A 200 -12.61 -3.49 0.14
C VAL A 200 -13.39 -2.60 1.11
N ALA A 201 -14.52 -3.09 1.58
CA ALA A 201 -15.34 -2.44 2.60
C ALA A 201 -14.91 -2.87 4.02
N SER A 202 -14.62 -4.17 4.21
CA SER A 202 -14.16 -4.69 5.50
C SER A 202 -13.33 -5.95 5.34
N CYS A 203 -12.43 -6.16 6.30
CA CYS A 203 -11.68 -7.38 6.45
C CYS A 203 -11.71 -7.79 7.91
N GLN A 204 -12.07 -9.04 8.22
CA GLN A 204 -12.23 -9.53 9.58
C GLN A 204 -11.60 -10.91 9.73
N LEU A 205 -10.94 -11.14 10.86
CA LEU A 205 -10.42 -12.45 11.24
C LEU A 205 -11.52 -13.25 11.94
N VAL A 206 -11.80 -14.45 11.46
CA VAL A 206 -12.77 -15.38 12.03
C VAL A 206 -12.11 -16.74 12.19
N GLY A 207 -11.61 -17.04 13.38
CA GLY A 207 -10.76 -18.20 13.62
C GLY A 207 -9.49 -18.14 12.78
N ALA A 208 -9.20 -19.19 12.00
CA ALA A 208 -8.03 -19.25 11.12
C ALA A 208 -8.31 -18.71 9.69
N LYS A 209 -9.41 -17.99 9.48
CA LYS A 209 -9.80 -17.48 8.17
C LYS A 209 -10.03 -15.96 8.20
N LEU A 210 -9.79 -15.32 7.07
CA LEU A 210 -10.12 -13.92 6.83
C LEU A 210 -11.38 -13.84 5.97
N LEU A 211 -12.36 -13.09 6.45
CA LEU A 211 -13.55 -12.71 5.70
C LEU A 211 -13.31 -11.31 5.11
N VAL A 212 -13.11 -11.25 3.79
CA VAL A 212 -12.93 -10.00 3.03
C VAL A 212 -14.24 -9.69 2.33
N LYS A 213 -14.86 -8.56 2.65
CA LYS A 213 -16.07 -8.06 1.99
C LYS A 213 -15.74 -6.78 1.24
N GLY A 214 -16.34 -6.63 0.08
CA GLY A 214 -16.15 -5.46 -0.74
C GLY A 214 -17.19 -5.34 -1.83
N GLU A 215 -16.94 -4.41 -2.73
CA GLU A 215 -17.77 -4.17 -3.90
C GLU A 215 -16.90 -3.94 -5.14
N LEU A 216 -17.44 -4.33 -6.27
CA LEU A 216 -16.90 -4.06 -7.59
C LEU A 216 -17.86 -3.08 -8.25
N THR A 217 -17.48 -1.80 -8.35
CA THR A 217 -18.31 -0.78 -8.99
C THR A 217 -18.11 -0.84 -10.48
N LEU A 218 -19.19 -1.08 -11.22
CA LEU A 218 -19.29 -0.95 -12.66
C LEU A 218 -19.68 0.49 -13.00
N CYS A 219 -18.88 1.16 -13.83
CA CYS A 219 -19.27 2.37 -14.55
C CYS A 219 -19.37 2.02 -16.04
N ALA A 220 -20.57 2.03 -16.60
CA ALA A 220 -20.86 1.65 -17.97
C ALA A 220 -21.31 2.88 -18.80
N LEU A 221 -20.68 3.04 -19.96
CA LEU A 221 -21.13 3.90 -21.04
C LEU A 221 -21.83 3.01 -22.07
N TYR A 222 -23.08 3.25 -22.34
CA TYR A 222 -23.83 2.45 -23.29
C TYR A 222 -24.69 3.31 -24.22
N ARG A 223 -25.10 2.71 -25.30
CA ARG A 223 -25.99 3.30 -26.29
C ARG A 223 -27.33 2.56 -26.25
N CYS A 224 -28.43 3.31 -26.30
CA CYS A 224 -29.78 2.78 -26.39
C CYS A 224 -30.26 2.67 -27.87
N GLN A 225 -31.43 2.10 -28.09
CA GLN A 225 -32.02 1.91 -29.43
C GLN A 225 -32.18 3.22 -30.20
N GLN A 226 -32.43 4.35 -29.52
CA GLN A 226 -32.54 5.67 -30.13
C GLN A 226 -31.14 6.28 -30.46
N GLN A 227 -30.07 5.50 -30.40
CA GLN A 227 -28.68 5.92 -30.64
C GLN A 227 -28.17 6.97 -29.66
N LYS A 228 -28.85 7.20 -28.53
CA LYS A 228 -28.45 8.13 -27.48
C LYS A 228 -27.49 7.46 -26.50
N LEU A 229 -26.55 8.26 -26.00
CA LEU A 229 -25.59 7.83 -24.99
C LEU A 229 -26.19 7.91 -23.60
N HIS A 230 -25.93 6.91 -22.79
CA HIS A 230 -26.34 6.82 -21.39
C HIS A 230 -25.20 6.30 -20.53
N THR A 231 -25.21 6.66 -19.25
CA THR A 231 -24.29 6.16 -18.25
C THR A 231 -25.04 5.35 -17.21
N TYR A 232 -24.43 4.31 -16.72
CA TYR A 232 -24.97 3.50 -15.63
C TYR A 232 -23.88 3.12 -14.65
N THR A 233 -24.12 3.34 -13.36
CA THR A 233 -23.21 2.95 -12.30
C THR A 233 -23.93 2.02 -11.36
N ALA A 234 -23.31 0.87 -11.06
CA ALA A 234 -23.84 -0.13 -10.15
C ALA A 234 -22.73 -0.85 -9.40
N ALA A 235 -23.00 -1.28 -8.18
CA ALA A 235 -22.09 -2.05 -7.36
C ALA A 235 -22.47 -3.54 -7.37
N VAL A 236 -21.48 -4.40 -7.59
CA VAL A 236 -21.58 -5.85 -7.42
C VAL A 236 -20.86 -6.21 -6.11
N PRO A 237 -21.59 -6.60 -5.06
CA PRO A 237 -20.97 -6.96 -3.79
C PRO A 237 -20.22 -8.27 -3.91
N PHE A 238 -19.09 -8.39 -3.21
CA PHE A 238 -18.39 -9.67 -3.10
C PHE A 238 -18.02 -9.98 -1.63
N SER A 239 -17.91 -11.27 -1.36
CA SER A 239 -17.47 -11.77 -0.06
C SER A 239 -16.56 -12.98 -0.31
N GLN A 240 -15.33 -12.90 0.18
CA GLN A 240 -14.30 -13.92 0.01
C GLN A 240 -13.82 -14.41 1.36
N ILE A 241 -13.73 -15.74 1.48
CA ILE A 241 -13.16 -16.38 2.66
C ILE A 241 -11.81 -16.97 2.24
N VAL A 242 -10.74 -16.49 2.85
CA VAL A 242 -9.37 -16.92 2.55
C VAL A 242 -8.67 -17.36 3.83
N ASP A 243 -7.68 -18.25 3.69
CA ASP A 243 -6.90 -18.69 4.85
C ASP A 243 -6.04 -17.55 5.38
N SER A 244 -6.05 -17.39 6.72
CA SER A 244 -5.23 -16.39 7.40
C SER A 244 -3.74 -16.75 7.27
N PRO A 245 -2.87 -15.83 6.84
CA PRO A 245 -1.44 -16.08 6.78
C PRO A 245 -0.78 -16.24 8.16
N ALA A 246 -1.45 -15.82 9.24
CA ALA A 246 -1.01 -16.01 10.63
C ALA A 246 -1.73 -17.18 11.33
N GLY A 247 -2.46 -18.02 10.60
CA GLY A 247 -3.32 -19.04 11.20
C GLY A 247 -4.45 -18.42 12.03
N GLY A 248 -4.60 -18.84 13.28
CA GLY A 248 -5.62 -18.33 14.22
C GLY A 248 -5.11 -17.27 15.19
N GLU A 249 -3.92 -16.71 14.99
CA GLU A 249 -3.37 -15.68 15.87
C GLU A 249 -4.14 -14.36 15.75
N GLU A 250 -4.44 -13.73 16.90
CA GLU A 250 -5.14 -12.45 16.96
C GLU A 250 -4.29 -11.31 16.37
N GLY A 251 -4.96 -10.33 15.78
CA GLY A 251 -4.34 -9.13 15.24
C GLY A 251 -5.32 -8.28 14.43
N ASP A 252 -4.93 -7.05 14.16
CA ASP A 252 -5.65 -6.18 13.24
C ASP A 252 -5.39 -6.62 11.80
N VAL A 253 -6.44 -6.68 11.00
CA VAL A 253 -6.36 -7.14 9.63
C VAL A 253 -6.65 -6.01 8.65
N ALA A 254 -5.89 -6.00 7.56
CA ALA A 254 -6.10 -5.10 6.44
C ALA A 254 -5.99 -5.87 5.12
N ALA A 255 -6.80 -5.48 4.16
CA ALA A 255 -6.74 -6.00 2.81
C ALA A 255 -6.67 -4.84 1.80
N ARG A 256 -5.80 -4.98 0.79
CA ARG A 256 -5.82 -4.17 -0.42
C ARG A 256 -6.34 -5.02 -1.56
N VAL A 257 -7.05 -4.41 -2.49
CA VAL A 257 -7.57 -5.09 -3.67
C VAL A 257 -7.08 -4.41 -4.94
N GLN A 258 -6.82 -5.22 -5.97
CA GLN A 258 -6.46 -4.77 -7.30
C GLN A 258 -7.22 -5.58 -8.33
N LEU A 259 -7.66 -4.93 -9.41
CA LEU A 259 -8.21 -5.60 -10.58
C LEU A 259 -7.07 -6.25 -11.38
N ILE A 260 -7.10 -7.58 -11.54
CA ILE A 260 -6.22 -8.28 -12.47
C ILE A 260 -6.75 -8.12 -13.89
N CYS A 261 -8.02 -8.47 -14.09
CA CYS A 261 -8.78 -8.18 -15.31
C CYS A 261 -10.27 -8.24 -14.98
N GLY A 262 -11.07 -7.67 -15.88
CA GLY A 262 -12.52 -7.73 -15.73
C GLY A 262 -13.21 -7.30 -17.02
N GLU A 263 -14.45 -7.72 -17.16
CA GLU A 263 -15.29 -7.35 -18.28
C GLU A 263 -16.74 -7.21 -17.85
N ALA A 264 -17.47 -6.44 -18.62
CA ALA A 264 -18.93 -6.42 -18.57
C ALA A 264 -19.48 -6.76 -19.94
N ARG A 265 -20.59 -7.46 -19.97
CA ARG A 265 -21.31 -7.83 -21.19
C ARG A 265 -22.78 -7.48 -21.06
N LEU A 266 -23.44 -7.19 -22.16
CA LEU A 266 -24.88 -6.97 -22.19
C LEU A 266 -25.61 -8.21 -21.71
N LEU A 267 -26.52 -8.02 -20.76
CA LEU A 267 -27.46 -9.02 -20.31
C LEU A 267 -28.85 -8.62 -20.79
N ARG A 268 -29.50 -9.49 -21.58
CA ARG A 268 -30.88 -9.30 -22.04
C ARG A 268 -31.68 -10.52 -21.67
N THR A 269 -32.74 -10.32 -20.93
CA THR A 269 -33.74 -11.31 -20.62
C THR A 269 -35.10 -10.83 -21.17
N GLU A 270 -36.13 -11.68 -21.13
CA GLU A 270 -37.47 -11.27 -21.59
C GLU A 270 -38.06 -10.12 -20.74
N GLU A 271 -37.67 -10.02 -19.45
CA GLU A 271 -38.24 -9.07 -18.50
C GLU A 271 -37.31 -7.88 -18.18
N SER A 272 -35.99 -8.00 -18.43
CA SER A 272 -35.02 -7.02 -18.01
C SER A 272 -33.81 -6.94 -18.94
N SER A 273 -33.14 -5.80 -18.88
CA SER A 273 -31.86 -5.57 -19.55
C SER A 273 -30.85 -4.99 -18.56
N GLY A 274 -29.60 -5.31 -18.75
CA GLY A 274 -28.53 -4.86 -17.84
C GLY A 274 -27.16 -5.36 -18.29
N PHE A 275 -26.32 -5.66 -17.31
CA PHE A 275 -24.95 -6.10 -17.53
C PHE A 275 -24.60 -7.29 -16.66
N SER A 276 -23.98 -8.28 -17.25
CA SER A 276 -23.24 -9.35 -16.56
C SER A 276 -21.80 -8.89 -16.38
N VAL A 277 -21.31 -8.90 -15.16
CA VAL A 277 -19.98 -8.43 -14.79
C VAL A 277 -19.16 -9.60 -14.29
N SER A 278 -17.92 -9.73 -14.76
CA SER A 278 -16.96 -10.70 -14.24
C SER A 278 -15.59 -10.05 -14.07
N ALA A 279 -14.91 -10.38 -12.98
CA ALA A 279 -13.59 -9.85 -12.68
C ALA A 279 -12.73 -10.85 -11.90
N GLU A 280 -11.43 -10.82 -12.15
CA GLU A 280 -10.40 -11.46 -11.34
C GLU A 280 -9.73 -10.37 -10.50
N LEU A 281 -9.66 -10.59 -9.20
CA LEU A 281 -9.12 -9.66 -8.22
C LEU A 281 -7.92 -10.28 -7.53
N ARG A 282 -6.93 -9.44 -7.23
CA ARG A 282 -5.80 -9.76 -6.38
C ARG A 282 -5.95 -9.06 -5.05
N LEU A 283 -5.82 -9.82 -3.96
CA LEU A 283 -5.90 -9.34 -2.59
C LEU A 283 -4.51 -9.40 -1.96
N LEU A 284 -4.04 -8.30 -1.38
CA LEU A 284 -2.90 -8.26 -0.49
C LEU A 284 -3.43 -8.18 0.93
N LEU A 285 -3.20 -9.25 1.70
CA LEU A 285 -3.65 -9.42 3.08
C LEU A 285 -2.50 -9.11 4.03
N ARG A 286 -2.76 -8.35 5.09
CA ARG A 286 -1.80 -8.02 6.13
C ARG A 286 -2.44 -8.17 7.50
N ILE A 287 -1.72 -8.84 8.40
CA ILE A 287 -2.06 -8.95 9.81
C ILE A 287 -1.02 -8.20 10.60
N THR A 288 -1.47 -7.31 11.48
CA THR A 288 -0.62 -6.51 12.35
C THR A 288 -0.98 -6.78 13.79
N ARG A 289 0.02 -6.82 14.66
CA ARG A 289 -0.18 -7.03 16.09
C ARG A 289 0.75 -6.18 16.93
N LYS A 290 0.33 -5.95 18.17
CA LYS A 290 1.16 -5.35 19.20
C LYS A 290 2.03 -6.45 19.79
N GLU A 291 3.33 -6.22 19.86
CA GLU A 291 4.29 -7.12 20.47
C GLU A 291 5.11 -6.38 21.51
N THR A 292 5.22 -6.95 22.71
CA THR A 292 6.09 -6.44 23.77
C THR A 292 7.44 -7.13 23.66
N VAL A 293 8.46 -6.32 23.41
CA VAL A 293 9.85 -6.76 23.26
C VAL A 293 10.67 -6.20 24.40
N SER A 294 11.25 -7.10 25.20
CA SER A 294 12.20 -6.72 26.26
C SER A 294 13.61 -7.02 25.78
N CYS A 295 14.49 -6.02 25.78
CA CYS A 295 15.90 -6.20 25.42
C CYS A 295 16.83 -5.70 26.52
N VAL A 296 17.99 -6.37 26.64
CA VAL A 296 19.06 -5.98 27.56
C VAL A 296 19.84 -4.83 26.90
N THR A 297 19.80 -3.66 27.52
CA THR A 297 20.48 -2.46 27.01
C THR A 297 21.84 -2.24 27.67
N ASP A 298 22.00 -2.74 28.89
CA ASP A 298 23.26 -2.66 29.64
C ASP A 298 23.34 -3.80 30.67
N LEU A 299 24.56 -4.17 31.06
CA LEU A 299 24.80 -5.11 32.13
C LEU A 299 26.19 -4.91 32.78
N TYR A 300 26.34 -5.37 33.98
CA TYR A 300 27.64 -5.45 34.67
C TYR A 300 27.69 -6.62 35.63
N SER A 301 28.92 -7.03 36.04
CA SER A 301 29.13 -8.02 37.06
C SER A 301 29.58 -7.34 38.36
N THR A 302 29.05 -7.84 39.48
CA THR A 302 29.53 -7.44 40.83
C THR A 302 30.90 -8.04 41.18
N HIS A 303 31.31 -9.10 40.48
CA HIS A 303 32.58 -9.82 40.76
C HIS A 303 33.72 -9.36 39.84
N CYS A 304 33.50 -9.31 38.54
CA CYS A 304 34.55 -8.97 37.55
C CYS A 304 34.27 -7.63 36.82
N GLY A 305 35.30 -7.10 36.16
CA GLY A 305 35.08 -6.01 35.18
C GLY A 305 34.35 -6.58 33.97
N THR A 306 33.49 -5.79 33.37
CA THR A 306 32.78 -6.16 32.14
C THR A 306 33.10 -5.18 31.02
N LYS A 307 33.40 -5.71 29.84
CA LYS A 307 33.44 -4.96 28.60
C LYS A 307 32.24 -5.38 27.76
N LEU A 308 31.44 -4.41 27.35
CA LEU A 308 30.22 -4.62 26.59
C LEU A 308 30.41 -4.14 25.15
N GLU A 309 29.80 -4.87 24.25
CA GLU A 309 29.52 -4.37 22.90
C GLU A 309 28.00 -4.27 22.76
N THR A 310 27.53 -3.15 22.24
CA THR A 310 26.13 -2.91 21.93
C THR A 310 25.94 -2.77 20.44
N THR A 311 24.78 -3.18 19.95
CA THR A 311 24.41 -3.03 18.56
C THR A 311 23.01 -2.42 18.46
N GLU A 312 22.81 -1.62 17.44
CA GLU A 312 21.50 -1.10 17.11
C GLU A 312 20.79 -2.02 16.13
N ARG A 313 19.51 -2.28 16.38
CA ARG A 313 18.63 -3.08 15.54
C ARG A 313 17.43 -2.24 15.15
N SER A 314 17.22 -2.06 13.86
CA SER A 314 16.08 -1.32 13.31
C SER A 314 14.97 -2.29 12.93
N LEU A 315 13.81 -2.14 13.55
CA LEU A 315 12.62 -2.97 13.34
C LEU A 315 11.58 -2.17 12.55
N PRO A 316 11.04 -2.72 11.46
CA PRO A 316 9.93 -2.10 10.74
C PRO A 316 8.65 -2.19 11.59
N LEU A 317 7.94 -1.08 11.70
CA LEU A 317 6.63 -1.02 12.33
C LEU A 317 5.53 -1.25 11.30
N ALA A 318 4.31 -1.46 11.75
CA ALA A 318 3.17 -1.50 10.85
C ALA A 318 2.97 -0.11 10.21
N PRO A 319 2.69 -0.05 8.89
CA PRO A 319 2.39 1.22 8.25
C PRO A 319 1.10 1.82 8.80
N GLU A 320 1.05 3.14 8.86
CA GLU A 320 -0.12 3.89 9.26
C GLU A 320 -1.31 3.62 8.32
N ARG A 321 -2.52 3.80 8.85
CA ARG A 321 -3.72 3.70 8.02
C ARG A 321 -3.77 4.89 7.06
N PRO A 322 -4.05 4.64 5.77
CA PRO A 322 -4.19 5.73 4.80
C PRO A 322 -5.31 6.70 5.21
N VAL A 323 -5.04 7.99 5.03
CA VAL A 323 -6.05 9.04 5.21
C VAL A 323 -6.79 9.23 3.89
N ARG A 324 -8.13 9.16 3.92
CA ARG A 324 -8.94 9.40 2.74
C ARG A 324 -9.15 10.90 2.53
N GLN A 325 -8.83 11.36 1.33
CA GLN A 325 -9.06 12.70 0.84
C GLN A 325 -9.91 12.65 -0.43
N GLU A 326 -10.45 13.76 -0.86
CA GLU A 326 -11.27 13.86 -2.05
C GLU A 326 -10.73 14.95 -2.97
N ALA A 327 -10.42 14.59 -4.22
CA ALA A 327 -10.09 15.53 -5.27
C ALA A 327 -11.41 15.96 -5.97
N VAL A 328 -11.65 17.26 -6.02
CA VAL A 328 -12.89 17.81 -6.60
C VAL A 328 -12.54 18.76 -7.74
N GLN A 329 -13.23 18.62 -8.88
CA GLN A 329 -13.15 19.54 -10.02
C GLN A 329 -14.55 19.95 -10.45
N HIS A 330 -14.79 21.25 -10.49
CA HIS A 330 -16.03 21.82 -10.99
C HIS A 330 -15.97 22.03 -12.50
N LEU A 331 -17.03 21.65 -13.20
CA LEU A 331 -17.22 21.83 -14.63
C LEU A 331 -18.53 22.57 -14.90
N ASP A 332 -18.45 23.70 -15.55
CA ASP A 332 -19.60 24.45 -16.00
C ASP A 332 -19.88 24.16 -17.50
N PHE A 333 -21.08 23.71 -17.78
CA PHE A 333 -21.56 23.42 -19.14
C PHE A 333 -22.67 24.38 -19.61
N GLY A 334 -23.01 25.37 -18.77
CA GLY A 334 -24.13 26.28 -19.02
C GLY A 334 -25.50 25.61 -19.05
N ARG A 335 -25.59 24.33 -18.66
CA ARG A 335 -26.83 23.54 -18.70
C ARG A 335 -26.93 22.58 -17.48
N GLN A 336 -28.14 22.29 -17.08
CA GLN A 336 -28.40 21.31 -16.03
C GLN A 336 -28.23 19.90 -16.56
N ARG A 337 -27.63 19.03 -15.73
CA ARG A 337 -27.43 17.61 -16.01
C ARG A 337 -26.81 17.33 -17.37
N PRO A 338 -25.62 17.89 -17.69
CA PRO A 338 -24.91 17.56 -18.91
C PRO A 338 -24.60 16.06 -18.97
N PHE A 339 -24.50 15.50 -20.17
CA PHE A 339 -23.98 14.16 -20.32
C PHE A 339 -22.48 14.18 -20.03
N VAL A 340 -22.03 13.38 -19.06
CA VAL A 340 -20.61 13.23 -18.67
C VAL A 340 -20.33 11.79 -18.30
N PHE A 341 -19.24 11.25 -18.81
CA PHE A 341 -18.71 9.95 -18.43
C PHE A 341 -17.20 10.04 -18.20
N VAL A 342 -16.72 9.62 -17.03
CA VAL A 342 -15.28 9.59 -16.73
C VAL A 342 -14.65 8.37 -17.40
N THR A 343 -13.81 8.62 -18.40
CA THR A 343 -13.17 7.57 -19.20
C THR A 343 -11.89 7.05 -18.56
N ASP A 344 -11.17 7.91 -17.82
CA ASP A 344 -9.94 7.55 -17.11
C ASP A 344 -9.70 8.43 -15.90
N THR A 345 -9.04 7.84 -14.87
CA THR A 345 -8.53 8.58 -13.71
C THR A 345 -7.12 8.11 -13.40
N ALA A 346 -6.25 9.04 -13.07
CA ALA A 346 -4.89 8.74 -12.64
C ALA A 346 -4.47 9.67 -11.51
N CYS A 347 -3.60 9.19 -10.62
CA CYS A 347 -2.98 9.97 -9.57
C CYS A 347 -1.46 9.87 -9.69
N ALA A 348 -0.78 11.00 -9.62
CA ALA A 348 0.67 11.08 -9.71
C ALA A 348 1.23 12.04 -8.67
N PRO A 349 2.39 11.75 -8.06
CA PRO A 349 3.10 12.74 -7.28
C PRO A 349 3.56 13.90 -8.18
N SER A 350 3.42 15.12 -7.68
CA SER A 350 3.81 16.35 -8.36
C SER A 350 4.34 17.37 -7.35
N ALA A 351 4.71 18.55 -7.82
CA ALA A 351 5.06 19.68 -6.98
C ALA A 351 4.16 20.85 -7.31
N GLY A 352 3.66 21.55 -6.30
CA GLY A 352 2.95 22.80 -6.45
C GLY A 352 3.83 23.93 -7.00
N GLU A 353 3.25 25.06 -7.31
CA GLU A 353 3.97 26.23 -7.86
C GLU A 353 5.07 26.76 -6.91
N ASP A 354 4.90 26.57 -5.59
CA ASP A 354 5.85 26.91 -4.54
C ASP A 354 6.84 25.77 -4.22
N GLY A 355 6.80 24.66 -4.96
CA GLY A 355 7.64 23.47 -4.73
C GLY A 355 7.15 22.56 -3.61
N THR A 356 5.97 22.81 -3.02
CA THR A 356 5.38 21.91 -2.01
C THR A 356 4.97 20.58 -2.65
N PRO A 357 5.14 19.44 -1.91
CA PRO A 357 4.67 18.15 -2.40
C PRO A 357 3.16 18.16 -2.65
N CYS A 358 2.75 17.69 -3.81
CA CYS A 358 1.35 17.57 -4.21
C CYS A 358 1.09 16.23 -4.92
N ALA A 359 -0.18 15.88 -5.08
CA ALA A 359 -0.63 14.85 -6.00
C ALA A 359 -1.52 15.47 -7.07
N ASP A 360 -1.19 15.23 -8.31
CA ASP A 360 -2.06 15.57 -9.44
C ASP A 360 -3.03 14.43 -9.67
N VAL A 361 -4.32 14.71 -9.49
CA VAL A 361 -5.42 13.79 -9.78
C VAL A 361 -6.03 14.19 -11.11
N ARG A 362 -5.66 13.45 -12.14
CA ARG A 362 -6.16 13.63 -13.50
C ARG A 362 -7.46 12.88 -13.68
N MET A 363 -8.45 13.55 -14.25
CA MET A 363 -9.74 12.99 -14.64
C MET A 363 -10.02 13.32 -16.11
N ARG A 364 -10.14 12.29 -16.93
CA ARG A 364 -10.45 12.41 -18.35
C ARG A 364 -11.90 12.01 -18.58
N LEU A 365 -12.62 12.80 -19.37
CA LEU A 365 -14.06 12.65 -19.51
C LEU A 365 -14.52 12.84 -20.93
N LEU A 366 -15.51 12.03 -21.29
CA LEU A 366 -16.34 12.17 -22.46
C LEU A 366 -17.59 12.99 -22.09
N TYR A 367 -17.93 13.99 -22.89
CA TYR A 367 -19.15 14.78 -22.74
C TYR A 367 -19.76 15.05 -24.11
N LEU A 368 -21.00 15.53 -24.13
CA LEU A 368 -21.64 16.03 -25.37
C LEU A 368 -21.55 17.54 -25.37
N ASP A 369 -21.04 18.11 -26.46
CA ASP A 369 -20.95 19.56 -26.66
C ASP A 369 -22.33 20.22 -26.94
N GLU A 370 -22.35 21.47 -27.39
CA GLU A 370 -23.57 22.21 -27.68
C GLU A 370 -24.32 21.65 -28.91
N GLU A 371 -23.59 20.98 -29.81
CA GLU A 371 -24.13 20.33 -31.02
C GLU A 371 -24.51 18.85 -30.78
N GLU A 372 -24.48 18.40 -29.50
CA GLU A 372 -24.64 17.01 -29.10
C GLU A 372 -23.60 16.07 -29.69
N ALA A 373 -22.45 16.58 -30.13
CA ALA A 373 -21.32 15.78 -30.59
C ALA A 373 -20.43 15.29 -29.43
N PRO A 374 -19.88 14.05 -29.50
CA PRO A 374 -19.01 13.55 -28.47
C PRO A 374 -17.65 14.26 -28.49
N ALA A 375 -17.27 14.84 -27.36
CA ALA A 375 -16.02 15.54 -27.16
C ALA A 375 -15.35 15.02 -25.85
N VAL A 376 -14.03 15.18 -25.75
CA VAL A 376 -13.23 14.76 -24.61
C VAL A 376 -12.49 15.95 -24.03
N THR A 377 -12.44 16.01 -22.71
CA THR A 377 -11.61 16.98 -21.99
C THR A 377 -10.89 16.30 -20.83
N GLU A 378 -9.79 16.90 -20.40
CA GLU A 378 -9.02 16.44 -19.25
C GLU A 378 -9.02 17.54 -18.19
N LYS A 379 -9.21 17.14 -16.95
CA LYS A 379 -9.17 18.03 -15.79
C LYS A 379 -8.20 17.47 -14.76
N MET A 380 -7.54 18.39 -14.07
CA MET A 380 -6.55 18.06 -13.05
C MET A 380 -6.89 18.77 -11.75
N ALA A 381 -6.98 18.01 -10.66
CA ALA A 381 -7.08 18.52 -9.31
C ALA A 381 -5.74 18.30 -8.60
N GLN A 382 -5.23 19.30 -7.91
CA GLN A 382 -4.07 19.15 -7.05
C GLN A 382 -4.50 18.93 -5.60
N LEU A 383 -3.93 17.90 -4.97
CA LEU A 383 -4.09 17.62 -3.56
C LEU A 383 -2.76 17.88 -2.85
N PRO A 384 -2.74 18.65 -1.75
CA PRO A 384 -1.53 18.82 -0.96
C PRO A 384 -1.12 17.50 -0.32
N LEU A 385 0.16 17.18 -0.34
CA LEU A 385 0.76 16.04 0.34
C LEU A 385 1.74 16.54 1.41
N GLY A 386 1.88 15.78 2.49
CA GLY A 386 2.98 15.93 3.42
C GLY A 386 4.31 15.44 2.80
N GLU A 387 5.42 15.82 3.42
CA GLU A 387 6.74 15.35 3.00
C GLU A 387 6.83 13.82 3.12
N GLY A 388 7.23 13.17 2.03
CA GLY A 388 7.33 11.71 1.98
C GLY A 388 6.00 10.95 1.95
N GLU A 389 4.89 11.60 1.63
CA GLU A 389 3.60 10.95 1.40
C GLU A 389 3.41 10.53 -0.05
N VAL A 390 2.58 9.53 -0.26
CA VAL A 390 2.14 9.01 -1.56
C VAL A 390 0.63 8.90 -1.60
N CYS A 391 0.07 8.97 -2.81
CA CYS A 391 -1.37 8.86 -3.03
C CYS A 391 -1.71 7.65 -3.90
N THR A 392 -2.91 7.11 -3.68
CA THR A 392 -3.53 6.04 -4.48
C THR A 392 -5.01 6.32 -4.68
N LEU A 393 -5.52 6.06 -5.89
CA LEU A 393 -6.95 6.20 -6.18
C LEU A 393 -7.76 5.16 -5.39
N CYS A 394 -8.94 5.57 -4.92
CA CYS A 394 -9.87 4.73 -4.17
C CYS A 394 -11.25 4.74 -4.81
N GLY A 395 -11.70 3.56 -5.27
CA GLY A 395 -13.05 3.42 -5.81
C GLY A 395 -13.28 4.13 -7.14
N ALA A 396 -14.53 4.18 -7.54
CA ALA A 396 -14.98 4.84 -8.76
C ALA A 396 -15.01 6.37 -8.59
N PRO A 397 -14.77 7.14 -9.66
CA PRO A 397 -15.08 8.57 -9.68
C PRO A 397 -16.58 8.82 -9.62
N GLU A 398 -16.98 9.89 -8.96
CA GLU A 398 -18.37 10.30 -8.84
C GLU A 398 -18.63 11.57 -9.65
N VAL A 399 -19.81 11.65 -10.29
CA VAL A 399 -20.30 12.82 -11.00
C VAL A 399 -21.53 13.36 -10.27
N ALA A 400 -21.38 14.49 -9.59
CA ALA A 400 -22.46 15.15 -8.89
C ALA A 400 -22.96 16.36 -9.72
N PHE A 401 -24.21 16.33 -10.18
CA PHE A 401 -24.75 17.42 -11.00
C PHE A 401 -25.04 18.67 -10.18
N THR A 402 -24.72 19.84 -10.74
CA THR A 402 -24.96 21.18 -10.20
C THR A 402 -26.01 21.92 -11.01
N GLY A 403 -26.27 23.21 -10.69
CA GLY A 403 -27.24 24.02 -11.39
C GLY A 403 -26.90 24.30 -12.88
N SER A 404 -25.58 24.37 -13.21
CA SER A 404 -25.09 24.68 -14.56
C SER A 404 -24.07 23.68 -15.10
N GLY A 405 -23.79 22.60 -14.33
CA GLY A 405 -22.75 21.65 -14.70
C GLY A 405 -22.66 20.46 -13.81
N CYS A 406 -21.44 20.07 -13.44
CA CYS A 406 -21.19 18.99 -12.49
C CYS A 406 -19.87 19.15 -11.73
N ASP A 407 -19.82 18.55 -10.55
CA ASP A 407 -18.59 18.29 -9.79
C ASP A 407 -18.13 16.88 -10.09
N LEU A 408 -16.86 16.75 -10.45
CA LEU A 408 -16.17 15.48 -10.52
C LEU A 408 -15.46 15.25 -9.19
N ARG A 409 -15.68 14.11 -8.56
CA ARG A 409 -15.10 13.75 -7.29
C ARG A 409 -14.36 12.43 -7.40
N GLN A 410 -13.11 12.43 -6.95
CA GLN A 410 -12.29 11.23 -6.89
C GLN A 410 -11.70 11.06 -5.51
N ALA A 411 -12.04 9.96 -4.85
CA ALA A 411 -11.44 9.61 -3.57
C ALA A 411 -10.00 9.14 -3.76
N VAL A 412 -9.12 9.60 -2.87
CA VAL A 412 -7.70 9.29 -2.86
C VAL A 412 -7.29 8.89 -1.45
N ALA A 413 -6.50 7.82 -1.32
CA ALA A 413 -5.86 7.43 -0.07
C ALA A 413 -4.45 7.99 -0.02
N VAL A 414 -4.13 8.76 1.00
CA VAL A 414 -2.81 9.34 1.26
C VAL A 414 -2.17 8.58 2.43
N SER A 415 -0.93 8.18 2.26
CA SER A 415 -0.16 7.46 3.29
C SER A 415 1.33 7.77 3.18
N PRO A 416 2.12 7.60 4.27
CA PRO A 416 3.57 7.69 4.19
C PRO A 416 4.13 6.72 3.14
N ALA A 417 5.13 7.16 2.39
CA ALA A 417 5.82 6.34 1.38
C ALA A 417 6.72 5.30 2.05
N ALA A 418 7.32 5.64 3.18
CA ALA A 418 8.21 4.77 3.93
C ALA A 418 7.49 4.14 5.13
N VAL A 419 7.83 2.90 5.41
CA VAL A 419 7.38 2.21 6.63
C VAL A 419 8.13 2.79 7.84
N PRO A 420 7.43 3.20 8.92
CA PRO A 420 8.07 3.70 10.11
C PRO A 420 8.94 2.62 10.75
N ARG A 421 10.01 3.02 11.44
CA ARG A 421 10.97 2.10 12.04
C ARG A 421 11.30 2.51 13.46
N GLU A 422 11.48 1.53 14.34
CA GLU A 422 11.98 1.71 15.70
C GLU A 422 13.40 1.16 15.79
N THR A 423 14.30 1.94 16.37
CA THR A 423 15.70 1.52 16.57
C THR A 423 15.92 1.14 18.03
N LEU A 424 16.25 -0.12 18.26
CA LEU A 424 16.51 -0.69 19.57
C LEU A 424 18.01 -0.91 19.76
N SER A 425 18.55 -0.42 20.89
CA SER A 425 19.91 -0.73 21.31
C SER A 425 19.89 -1.98 22.19
N THR A 426 20.72 -2.97 21.88
CA THR A 426 20.83 -4.21 22.62
C THR A 426 22.29 -4.65 22.80
N VAL A 427 22.58 -5.34 23.89
CA VAL A 427 23.91 -5.93 24.10
C VAL A 427 24.13 -7.03 23.06
N SER A 428 25.29 -7.01 22.41
CA SER A 428 25.70 -7.99 21.39
C SER A 428 26.84 -8.90 21.84
N ALA A 429 27.69 -8.44 22.76
CA ALA A 429 28.74 -9.27 23.35
C ALA A 429 29.10 -8.76 24.74
N VAL A 430 29.57 -9.67 25.56
CA VAL A 430 30.03 -9.44 26.95
C VAL A 430 31.30 -10.18 27.18
N GLN A 431 32.32 -9.48 27.67
CA GLN A 431 33.57 -10.07 28.14
C GLN A 431 33.79 -9.75 29.60
N CYS A 432 33.95 -10.79 30.43
CA CYS A 432 34.43 -10.63 31.79
C CYS A 432 35.94 -10.43 31.78
N LEU A 433 36.41 -9.31 32.32
CA LEU A 433 37.82 -9.00 32.45
C LEU A 433 38.38 -9.73 33.67
N PRO A 434 39.59 -10.32 33.56
CA PRO A 434 40.23 -10.97 34.72
C PRO A 434 40.45 -9.96 35.86
N GLU A 435 40.23 -10.40 37.09
CA GLU A 435 40.46 -9.56 38.25
C GLU A 435 41.98 -9.29 38.39
N GLN A 436 42.34 -8.01 38.48
CA GLN A 436 43.73 -7.65 38.82
C GLN A 436 43.96 -8.03 40.29
N GLU A 437 44.77 -9.05 40.54
CA GLU A 437 45.03 -9.68 41.86
C GLU A 437 45.47 -8.72 42.97
N ASN A 438 45.86 -7.46 42.65
CA ASN A 438 46.40 -6.51 43.60
C ASN A 438 45.56 -5.22 43.86
N ALA A 439 44.35 -5.12 43.36
CA ALA A 439 43.52 -3.95 43.60
C ALA A 439 42.80 -4.05 44.98
N ARG A 440 43.38 -3.57 46.05
CA ARG A 440 42.66 -3.35 47.31
C ARG A 440 41.50 -2.36 47.08
N ARG A 441 40.31 -2.86 46.92
CA ARG A 441 39.12 -2.05 46.81
C ARG A 441 38.58 -1.72 48.22
N PRO A 442 38.17 -0.47 48.46
CA PRO A 442 37.53 -0.11 49.73
C PRO A 442 36.21 -0.89 49.88
N SER A 443 35.90 -1.30 51.09
CA SER A 443 34.66 -1.97 51.44
C SER A 443 33.45 -1.03 51.45
N LEU A 444 33.68 0.27 51.54
CA LEU A 444 32.67 1.30 51.57
C LEU A 444 33.25 2.59 50.95
N VAL A 445 32.47 3.18 50.04
CA VAL A 445 32.81 4.46 49.40
C VAL A 445 31.73 5.46 49.71
N MET A 446 32.12 6.71 50.03
CA MET A 446 31.21 7.85 50.11
C MET A 446 31.43 8.79 48.91
N ARG A 447 30.37 8.99 48.10
CA ARG A 447 30.47 9.96 47.00
C ARG A 447 29.10 10.58 46.68
N ARG A 448 29.14 11.71 46.00
CA ARG A 448 27.98 12.35 45.37
C ARG A 448 27.96 11.96 43.88
N LEU A 449 26.78 11.67 43.33
CA LEU A 449 26.64 11.42 41.89
C LEU A 449 26.99 12.68 41.09
N ALA A 450 27.65 12.52 39.96
CA ALA A 450 27.86 13.59 39.02
C ALA A 450 26.53 14.01 38.35
N PRO A 451 26.41 15.22 37.81
CA PRO A 451 25.25 15.62 37.05
C PRO A 451 24.98 14.65 35.89
N GLY A 452 23.76 14.07 35.83
CA GLY A 452 23.36 13.06 34.82
C GLY A 452 23.76 11.63 35.14
N GLU A 453 24.56 11.38 36.20
CA GLU A 453 24.91 10.03 36.61
C GLU A 453 23.75 9.36 37.39
N THR A 454 23.46 8.12 37.07
CA THR A 454 22.41 7.34 37.74
C THR A 454 22.98 6.45 38.84
N LEU A 455 22.11 5.91 39.71
CA LEU A 455 22.52 4.87 40.69
C LEU A 455 23.06 3.64 39.99
N TRP A 456 22.53 3.29 38.84
CA TRP A 456 23.02 2.20 37.99
C TRP A 456 24.47 2.41 37.59
N ASP A 457 24.85 3.62 37.16
CA ASP A 457 26.21 3.95 36.74
C ASP A 457 27.17 3.85 37.90
N ALA A 458 26.75 4.34 39.07
CA ALA A 458 27.52 4.17 40.31
C ALA A 458 27.66 2.70 40.73
N ALA A 459 26.57 1.95 40.71
CA ALA A 459 26.60 0.52 41.04
C ALA A 459 27.52 -0.25 40.08
N LYS A 460 27.46 0.02 38.79
CA LYS A 460 28.33 -0.52 37.74
C LYS A 460 29.80 -0.19 37.97
N GLN A 461 30.09 1.08 38.27
CA GLN A 461 31.46 1.55 38.52
C GLN A 461 32.09 0.88 39.75
N TYR A 462 31.33 0.76 40.84
CA TYR A 462 31.80 0.17 42.08
C TYR A 462 31.56 -1.33 42.21
N ARG A 463 30.97 -1.96 41.20
CA ARG A 463 30.63 -3.41 41.17
C ARG A 463 29.81 -3.82 42.37
N THR A 464 28.75 -3.10 42.64
CA THR A 464 27.82 -3.35 43.73
C THR A 464 26.40 -3.48 43.18
N ASP A 465 25.44 -3.64 44.08
CA ASP A 465 24.05 -3.78 43.74
C ASP A 465 23.34 -2.40 43.88
N GLU A 466 22.55 -2.00 42.90
CA GLU A 466 21.78 -0.76 42.99
C GLU A 466 20.78 -0.79 44.14
N GLU A 467 20.13 -1.95 44.37
CA GLU A 467 19.20 -2.13 45.49
C GLU A 467 19.89 -2.01 46.84
N LEU A 468 21.12 -2.51 46.93
CA LEU A 468 21.94 -2.38 48.16
C LEU A 468 22.33 -0.91 48.41
N ILE A 469 22.66 -0.14 47.37
CA ILE A 469 22.88 1.29 47.49
C ILE A 469 21.62 2.02 48.01
N ARG A 470 20.45 1.66 47.44
CA ARG A 470 19.16 2.21 47.86
C ARG A 470 18.85 1.92 49.31
N ALA A 471 18.98 0.66 49.69
CA ALA A 471 18.68 0.21 51.06
C ALA A 471 19.56 0.91 52.11
N VAL A 472 20.89 0.92 51.91
CA VAL A 472 21.83 1.53 52.86
C VAL A 472 21.63 3.08 52.98
N ASN A 473 21.19 3.73 51.91
CA ASN A 473 20.98 5.18 51.91
C ASN A 473 19.53 5.60 52.17
N GLN A 474 18.60 4.67 52.38
CA GLN A 474 17.17 4.86 52.61
C GLN A 474 16.56 5.75 51.47
N LEU A 475 16.80 5.32 50.22
CA LEU A 475 16.30 6.05 49.02
C LEU A 475 14.98 5.44 48.57
N GLU A 476 14.00 6.30 48.29
CA GLU A 476 12.76 5.92 47.66
C GLU A 476 12.96 5.64 46.16
N GLU A 477 12.12 4.78 45.57
CA GLU A 477 12.12 4.52 44.12
C GLU A 477 11.87 5.80 43.34
N GLY A 478 12.62 5.96 42.23
CA GLY A 478 12.44 7.10 41.32
C GLY A 478 13.11 8.42 41.73
N THR A 479 13.70 8.51 42.93
CA THR A 479 14.37 9.73 43.40
C THR A 479 15.83 9.76 42.99
N ALA A 480 16.25 10.83 42.27
CA ALA A 480 17.65 11.10 42.03
C ALA A 480 18.24 11.76 43.31
N PRO A 481 19.19 11.11 43.99
CA PRO A 481 19.68 11.62 45.26
C PRO A 481 20.67 12.76 45.05
N ASP A 482 20.35 13.91 45.56
CA ASP A 482 21.27 15.07 45.62
C ASP A 482 22.04 15.15 46.97
N LYS A 483 22.49 14.02 47.46
CA LYS A 483 23.22 13.88 48.70
C LYS A 483 24.43 12.94 48.57
N MET A 484 25.32 12.98 49.58
CA MET A 484 26.39 11.98 49.67
C MET A 484 25.79 10.61 49.87
N LEU A 485 26.21 9.68 49.02
CA LEU A 485 25.78 8.29 49.08
C LEU A 485 26.85 7.40 49.68
N LEU A 486 26.41 6.45 50.49
CA LEU A 486 27.21 5.29 50.94
C LEU A 486 27.06 4.21 49.87
N ILE A 487 28.18 3.79 49.31
CA ILE A 487 28.25 2.72 48.28
C ILE A 487 28.97 1.51 48.90
N PRO A 488 28.23 0.52 49.38
CA PRO A 488 28.80 -0.68 49.95
C PRO A 488 29.30 -1.63 48.86
N ARG A 489 30.28 -2.46 49.17
CA ARG A 489 30.75 -3.55 48.30
C ARG A 489 29.91 -4.81 48.56
N VAL A 490 29.51 -5.49 47.50
CA VAL A 490 28.99 -6.86 47.58
C VAL A 490 30.16 -7.81 47.89
N ARG A 491 29.99 -8.64 48.89
CA ARG A 491 31.00 -9.68 49.29
C ARG A 491 30.77 -10.97 48.54
#